data_43800726d6fe3590f0607c662987667d
#
_entry.id   43800726d6fe3590f0607c662987667d
#
_cell.length_a   1.000
_cell.length_b   1.000
_cell.length_c   1.000
_cell.angle_alpha   90.00
_cell.angle_beta   90.00
_cell.angle_gamma   90.00
#
_symmetry.space_group_name_H-M   'P 1'
#
loop_
_entity.id
_entity.type
_entity.pdbx_description
1 polymer ?
#
loop_
_entity_poly.entity_id
_entity_poly.type
_entity_poly.pdbx_seq_one_letter_code
_entity_poly.pdbx_strand_id
1 'polypeptide(L)'
;MREFIHDDFLLKTETARRLYHEFAAGLPIIDYHCHLDPRDLADDRVFENLTQVWIASDPYKHRAMRIAGVPERLITGDATDREKFDAWAATVPQTLGNPLFHWTALELKRYFGITEWLSAESAGCVWETCNALLRSPGFTARALIARANVECLCTSDRLQDDLDSHARLAQSEFATRVLPSLRVDDCETVDRALGAQRLDVFEQAGCRLADHALDDFRSDHLRFLASEYGRRGWIMQLHIGAQRQTSTRLRRLAGPAGGYATIGRLCDIPGLCRFLDDLDKDACLPRMILYPLNPADNAALATLTGSFAEDGVRGKIQFGPAWWYNDHALGIRNQLDALANYGLLSAFIGMTTDSRSLLSMTRHEYFRRVLCDWLGDQVQAGSLPDDDQLLGPLVRAVAYDNARRWLFPERTDKR
;
A
#
# COMPACT_ATOMS: atom_id res chain seq x y z
N MET A 1 -31.54 -13.47 1.53
CA MET A 1 -30.39 -13.38 0.58
C MET A 1 -29.13 -13.30 1.43
N ARG A 2 -28.06 -14.04 1.11
CA ARG A 2 -26.81 -13.95 1.87
C ARG A 2 -26.20 -12.54 1.68
N GLU A 3 -25.70 -11.95 2.73
CA GLU A 3 -25.03 -10.65 2.70
C GLU A 3 -23.79 -10.71 1.77
N PHE A 4 -23.55 -9.63 0.99
CA PHE A 4 -22.45 -9.64 0.00
C PHE A 4 -21.06 -9.75 0.69
N ILE A 5 -20.75 -8.84 1.61
CA ILE A 5 -19.53 -8.92 2.43
C ILE A 5 -19.85 -9.74 3.70
N HIS A 6 -19.96 -11.04 3.56
CA HIS A 6 -20.14 -11.97 4.70
C HIS A 6 -18.79 -12.42 5.28
N ASP A 7 -18.81 -13.17 6.37
CA ASP A 7 -17.57 -13.55 7.08
C ASP A 7 -16.58 -14.32 6.19
N ASP A 8 -17.10 -15.18 5.29
CA ASP A 8 -16.28 -15.95 4.34
C ASP A 8 -16.18 -15.26 2.96
N PHE A 9 -16.38 -13.94 2.86
CA PHE A 9 -16.21 -13.21 1.61
C PHE A 9 -14.84 -13.52 0.98
N LEU A 10 -14.81 -13.89 -0.31
CA LEU A 10 -13.66 -14.36 -1.10
C LEU A 10 -13.05 -15.73 -0.67
N LEU A 11 -13.46 -16.34 0.42
CA LEU A 11 -12.90 -17.60 0.92
C LEU A 11 -13.72 -18.79 0.40
N LYS A 12 -13.24 -19.47 -0.63
CA LYS A 12 -14.00 -20.52 -1.35
C LYS A 12 -13.91 -21.89 -0.69
N THR A 13 -12.71 -22.23 -0.16
CA THR A 13 -12.46 -23.56 0.41
C THR A 13 -12.54 -23.53 1.94
N GLU A 14 -12.69 -24.73 2.55
CA GLU A 14 -12.65 -24.87 4.01
C GLU A 14 -11.28 -24.48 4.58
N THR A 15 -10.20 -24.90 3.93
CA THR A 15 -8.83 -24.52 4.27
C THR A 15 -8.64 -22.99 4.21
N ALA A 16 -9.17 -22.33 3.17
CA ALA A 16 -9.08 -20.86 3.08
C ALA A 16 -9.76 -20.16 4.25
N ARG A 17 -10.97 -20.63 4.67
CA ARG A 17 -11.70 -20.07 5.81
C ARG A 17 -10.94 -20.26 7.11
N ARG A 18 -10.47 -21.49 7.37
CA ARG A 18 -9.68 -21.81 8.55
C ARG A 18 -8.41 -20.96 8.63
N LEU A 19 -7.63 -20.91 7.55
CA LEU A 19 -6.41 -20.10 7.50
C LEU A 19 -6.68 -18.61 7.75
N TYR A 20 -7.74 -18.07 7.18
CA TYR A 20 -8.09 -16.67 7.37
C TYR A 20 -8.54 -16.41 8.82
N HIS A 21 -9.52 -17.13 9.33
CA HIS A 21 -10.11 -16.86 10.64
C HIS A 21 -9.15 -17.11 11.80
N GLU A 22 -8.33 -18.16 11.70
CA GLU A 22 -7.44 -18.55 12.80
C GLU A 22 -6.07 -17.87 12.75
N PHE A 23 -5.54 -17.58 11.54
CA PHE A 23 -4.15 -17.11 11.42
C PHE A 23 -3.98 -15.72 10.84
N ALA A 24 -4.98 -15.13 10.18
CA ALA A 24 -4.85 -13.85 9.49
C ALA A 24 -5.74 -12.73 10.04
N ALA A 25 -7.01 -13.02 10.35
CA ALA A 25 -8.03 -12.00 10.60
C ALA A 25 -7.71 -11.08 11.78
N GLY A 26 -7.18 -11.63 12.88
CA GLY A 26 -6.87 -10.88 14.11
C GLY A 26 -5.51 -10.18 14.14
N LEU A 27 -4.68 -10.34 13.09
CA LEU A 27 -3.35 -9.76 13.07
C LEU A 27 -3.40 -8.23 12.94
N PRO A 28 -2.52 -7.49 13.63
CA PRO A 28 -2.35 -6.06 13.40
C PRO A 28 -1.94 -5.74 11.97
N ILE A 29 -2.05 -4.48 11.57
CA ILE A 29 -1.59 -3.98 10.28
C ILE A 29 -0.27 -3.24 10.47
N ILE A 30 0.69 -3.56 9.60
CA ILE A 30 1.85 -2.72 9.33
C ILE A 30 1.75 -2.27 7.87
N ASP A 31 1.39 -1.00 7.68
CA ASP A 31 1.30 -0.39 6.36
C ASP A 31 2.58 0.41 6.09
N TYR A 32 3.58 -0.27 5.57
CA TYR A 32 4.93 0.26 5.41
C TYR A 32 5.09 1.23 4.23
N HIS A 33 4.02 1.51 3.49
CA HIS A 33 3.99 2.55 2.45
C HIS A 33 2.55 3.03 2.22
N CYS A 34 2.26 4.27 2.58
CA CYS A 34 1.02 4.94 2.28
C CYS A 34 1.25 6.44 2.01
N HIS A 35 0.22 7.11 1.51
CA HIS A 35 0.20 8.55 1.26
C HIS A 35 -0.83 9.27 2.14
N LEU A 36 -1.09 8.76 3.34
CA LEU A 36 -1.90 9.47 4.34
C LEU A 36 -1.19 10.75 4.75
N ASP A 37 -1.96 11.83 4.93
CA ASP A 37 -1.41 13.08 5.43
C ASP A 37 -1.14 12.95 6.94
N PRO A 38 0.11 13.04 7.41
CA PRO A 38 0.43 12.92 8.83
C PRO A 38 -0.20 14.04 9.67
N ARG A 39 -0.58 15.17 9.07
CA ARG A 39 -1.27 16.29 9.75
C ARG A 39 -2.65 15.87 10.19
N ASP A 40 -3.39 15.12 9.38
CA ASP A 40 -4.72 14.62 9.74
C ASP A 40 -4.66 13.77 11.03
N LEU A 41 -3.60 12.97 11.18
CA LEU A 41 -3.37 12.16 12.38
C LEU A 41 -2.82 13.01 13.55
N ALA A 42 -1.92 13.94 13.31
CA ALA A 42 -1.34 14.79 14.35
C ALA A 42 -2.40 15.71 14.99
N ASP A 43 -3.32 16.23 14.18
CA ASP A 43 -4.42 17.10 14.61
C ASP A 43 -5.65 16.30 15.06
N ASP A 44 -5.63 14.98 14.94
CA ASP A 44 -6.78 14.09 15.17
C ASP A 44 -8.06 14.59 14.47
N ARG A 45 -7.93 14.84 13.18
CA ARG A 45 -8.94 15.52 12.35
C ARG A 45 -10.31 14.87 12.46
N VAL A 46 -11.32 15.71 12.63
CA VAL A 46 -12.73 15.35 12.45
C VAL A 46 -13.14 15.69 11.03
N PHE A 47 -13.65 14.72 10.29
CA PHE A 47 -14.12 14.93 8.92
C PHE A 47 -15.58 15.38 8.92
N GLU A 48 -15.88 16.42 8.15
CA GLU A 48 -17.23 16.96 8.08
C GLU A 48 -18.20 16.02 7.38
N ASN A 49 -17.69 15.25 6.41
CA ASN A 49 -18.49 14.35 5.60
C ASN A 49 -17.67 13.22 4.95
N LEU A 50 -18.40 12.26 4.38
CA LEU A 50 -17.84 11.06 3.78
C LEU A 50 -16.97 11.35 2.54
N THR A 51 -17.26 12.41 1.77
CA THR A 51 -16.44 12.78 0.61
C THR A 51 -15.03 13.14 1.03
N GLN A 52 -14.86 13.90 2.10
CA GLN A 52 -13.55 14.35 2.57
C GLN A 52 -12.64 13.20 3.00
N VAL A 53 -13.18 12.20 3.69
CA VAL A 53 -12.38 11.07 4.20
C VAL A 53 -12.16 9.97 3.17
N TRP A 54 -12.99 9.92 2.13
CA TRP A 54 -13.09 8.72 1.28
C TRP A 54 -12.85 8.95 -0.21
N ILE A 55 -13.32 10.07 -0.78
CA ILE A 55 -13.36 10.29 -2.23
C ILE A 55 -12.35 11.34 -2.66
N ALA A 56 -12.23 12.42 -1.91
CA ALA A 56 -11.53 13.65 -2.31
C ALA A 56 -10.07 13.44 -2.76
N SER A 57 -9.37 12.46 -2.18
CA SER A 57 -7.97 12.17 -2.49
C SER A 57 -7.74 10.82 -3.21
N ASP A 58 -8.80 10.06 -3.55
CA ASP A 58 -8.69 8.70 -4.08
C ASP A 58 -8.60 8.67 -5.62
N PRO A 59 -7.40 8.45 -6.20
CA PRO A 59 -7.22 8.42 -7.64
C PRO A 59 -7.91 7.24 -8.33
N TYR A 60 -8.19 6.14 -7.63
CA TYR A 60 -8.92 5.00 -8.19
C TYR A 60 -10.38 5.33 -8.44
N LYS A 61 -11.05 5.97 -7.47
CA LYS A 61 -12.43 6.43 -7.60
C LYS A 61 -12.54 7.50 -8.70
N HIS A 62 -11.61 8.48 -8.71
CA HIS A 62 -11.56 9.51 -9.76
C HIS A 62 -11.41 8.90 -11.17
N ARG A 63 -10.57 7.86 -11.31
CA ARG A 63 -10.40 7.15 -12.56
C ARG A 63 -11.68 6.46 -13.01
N ALA A 64 -12.34 5.73 -12.09
CA ALA A 64 -13.57 5.02 -12.40
C ALA A 64 -14.71 5.97 -12.82
N MET A 65 -14.88 7.09 -12.11
CA MET A 65 -15.85 8.13 -12.44
C MET A 65 -15.60 8.72 -13.83
N ARG A 66 -14.33 8.97 -14.22
CA ARG A 66 -14.00 9.45 -15.57
C ARG A 66 -14.30 8.43 -16.65
N ILE A 67 -14.01 7.14 -16.41
CA ILE A 67 -14.34 6.05 -17.34
C ILE A 67 -15.85 5.95 -17.51
N ALA A 68 -16.63 6.16 -16.44
CA ALA A 68 -18.10 6.20 -16.46
C ALA A 68 -18.66 7.48 -17.11
N GLY A 69 -17.82 8.42 -17.55
CA GLY A 69 -18.25 9.66 -18.21
C GLY A 69 -18.73 10.76 -17.27
N VAL A 70 -18.43 10.66 -15.97
CA VAL A 70 -18.77 11.71 -14.99
C VAL A 70 -18.02 13.00 -15.32
N PRO A 71 -18.68 14.17 -15.38
CA PRO A 71 -18.03 15.46 -15.60
C PRO A 71 -16.98 15.76 -14.53
N GLU A 72 -15.83 16.32 -14.95
CA GLU A 72 -14.71 16.61 -14.04
C GLU A 72 -15.08 17.52 -12.87
N ARG A 73 -16.06 18.41 -13.05
CA ARG A 73 -16.64 19.24 -11.98
C ARG A 73 -17.08 18.40 -10.78
N LEU A 74 -17.65 17.21 -11.02
CA LEU A 74 -18.15 16.28 -10.01
C LEU A 74 -17.05 15.33 -9.49
N ILE A 75 -15.81 15.42 -9.96
CA ILE A 75 -14.69 14.56 -9.55
C ILE A 75 -13.68 15.36 -8.73
N THR A 76 -12.91 16.22 -9.40
CA THR A 76 -11.87 17.06 -8.76
C THR A 76 -12.16 18.54 -8.86
N GLY A 77 -13.24 18.97 -9.54
CA GLY A 77 -13.62 20.36 -9.70
C GLY A 77 -14.39 20.92 -8.50
N ASP A 78 -15.18 21.95 -8.76
CA ASP A 78 -15.80 22.85 -7.79
C ASP A 78 -17.21 22.43 -7.30
N ALA A 79 -17.67 21.23 -7.64
CA ALA A 79 -18.93 20.71 -7.10
C ALA A 79 -18.84 20.51 -5.58
N THR A 80 -19.99 20.61 -4.91
CA THR A 80 -20.08 20.33 -3.48
C THR A 80 -19.70 18.88 -3.14
N ASP A 81 -19.28 18.64 -1.92
CA ASP A 81 -18.96 17.29 -1.43
C ASP A 81 -20.12 16.32 -1.60
N ARG A 82 -21.36 16.78 -1.41
CA ARG A 82 -22.56 15.98 -1.63
C ARG A 82 -22.75 15.59 -3.11
N GLU A 83 -22.60 16.53 -4.04
CA GLU A 83 -22.70 16.23 -5.48
C GLU A 83 -21.62 15.23 -5.93
N LYS A 84 -20.39 15.36 -5.40
CA LYS A 84 -19.29 14.42 -5.68
C LYS A 84 -19.58 13.02 -5.13
N PHE A 85 -20.13 12.94 -3.93
CA PHE A 85 -20.56 11.67 -3.34
C PHE A 85 -21.69 11.01 -4.15
N ASP A 86 -22.72 11.76 -4.54
CA ASP A 86 -23.84 11.24 -5.34
C ASP A 86 -23.33 10.72 -6.70
N ALA A 87 -22.39 11.42 -7.33
CA ALA A 87 -21.76 10.98 -8.58
C ALA A 87 -20.95 9.69 -8.39
N TRP A 88 -20.23 9.55 -7.27
CA TRP A 88 -19.55 8.31 -6.93
C TRP A 88 -20.55 7.18 -6.68
N ALA A 89 -21.59 7.42 -5.89
CA ALA A 89 -22.63 6.45 -5.59
C ALA A 89 -23.30 5.90 -6.87
N ALA A 90 -23.63 6.77 -7.84
CA ALA A 90 -24.14 6.37 -9.14
C ALA A 90 -23.13 5.60 -10.01
N THR A 91 -21.82 5.78 -9.74
CA THR A 91 -20.74 5.07 -10.46
C THR A 91 -20.52 3.66 -9.91
N VAL A 92 -20.70 3.42 -8.61
CA VAL A 92 -20.38 2.15 -7.95
C VAL A 92 -21.01 0.93 -8.62
N PRO A 93 -22.30 0.89 -9.01
CA PRO A 93 -22.86 -0.26 -9.71
C PRO A 93 -22.18 -0.56 -11.05
N GLN A 94 -21.58 0.44 -11.70
CA GLN A 94 -20.84 0.27 -12.95
C GLN A 94 -19.45 -0.34 -12.73
N THR A 95 -18.98 -0.44 -11.47
CA THR A 95 -17.71 -1.04 -11.11
C THR A 95 -17.79 -2.56 -10.86
N LEU A 96 -18.89 -3.22 -11.20
CA LEU A 96 -19.00 -4.68 -11.13
C LEU A 96 -17.86 -5.34 -11.93
N GLY A 97 -17.14 -6.27 -11.27
CA GLY A 97 -15.93 -6.89 -11.83
C GLY A 97 -14.63 -6.11 -11.58
N ASN A 98 -14.71 -4.86 -11.15
CA ASN A 98 -13.57 -4.05 -10.72
C ASN A 98 -13.40 -4.17 -9.18
N PRO A 99 -12.19 -4.15 -8.63
CA PRO A 99 -11.96 -4.24 -7.18
C PRO A 99 -12.65 -3.11 -6.38
N LEU A 100 -12.92 -1.98 -7.00
CA LEU A 100 -13.63 -0.86 -6.35
C LEU A 100 -15.02 -1.25 -5.83
N PHE A 101 -15.70 -2.20 -6.49
CA PHE A 101 -16.97 -2.71 -5.98
C PHE A 101 -16.80 -3.44 -4.65
N HIS A 102 -15.77 -4.30 -4.55
CA HIS A 102 -15.41 -5.02 -3.33
C HIS A 102 -14.95 -4.06 -2.23
N TRP A 103 -14.02 -3.16 -2.56
CA TRP A 103 -13.43 -2.25 -1.58
C TRP A 103 -14.47 -1.27 -1.04
N THR A 104 -15.33 -0.70 -1.90
CA THR A 104 -16.43 0.19 -1.47
C THR A 104 -17.34 -0.50 -0.46
N ALA A 105 -17.80 -1.71 -0.76
CA ALA A 105 -18.67 -2.47 0.14
C ALA A 105 -17.96 -2.86 1.45
N LEU A 106 -16.67 -3.24 1.37
CA LEU A 106 -15.87 -3.62 2.52
C LEU A 106 -15.59 -2.42 3.45
N GLU A 107 -15.23 -1.26 2.88
CA GLU A 107 -15.00 -0.01 3.61
C GLU A 107 -16.27 0.45 4.33
N LEU A 108 -17.42 0.46 3.64
CA LEU A 108 -18.72 0.82 4.22
C LEU A 108 -19.13 -0.13 5.36
N LYS A 109 -18.93 -1.42 5.17
CA LYS A 109 -19.26 -2.40 6.22
C LYS A 109 -18.35 -2.29 7.44
N ARG A 110 -17.03 -2.23 7.25
CA ARG A 110 -16.07 -2.28 8.37
C ARG A 110 -16.07 -1.02 9.21
N TYR A 111 -16.20 0.14 8.57
CA TYR A 111 -16.17 1.42 9.28
C TYR A 111 -17.55 1.88 9.76
N PHE A 112 -18.60 1.66 8.97
CA PHE A 112 -19.92 2.26 9.23
C PHE A 112 -21.03 1.24 9.44
N GLY A 113 -20.74 -0.07 9.35
CA GLY A 113 -21.74 -1.12 9.55
C GLY A 113 -22.78 -1.23 8.43
N ILE A 114 -22.55 -0.60 7.28
CA ILE A 114 -23.46 -0.62 6.15
C ILE A 114 -23.24 -1.89 5.34
N THR A 115 -24.28 -2.66 5.12
CA THR A 115 -24.26 -3.95 4.44
C THR A 115 -24.89 -3.90 3.03
N GLU A 116 -25.65 -2.85 2.75
CA GLU A 116 -26.18 -2.55 1.45
C GLU A 116 -25.09 -1.99 0.53
N TRP A 117 -25.08 -2.40 -0.75
CA TRP A 117 -24.17 -1.79 -1.72
C TRP A 117 -24.58 -0.36 -2.04
N LEU A 118 -23.58 0.48 -2.27
CA LEU A 118 -23.78 1.87 -2.62
C LEU A 118 -24.30 2.00 -4.07
N SER A 119 -25.34 2.75 -4.23
CA SER A 119 -25.96 3.12 -5.51
C SER A 119 -26.60 4.50 -5.42
N ALA A 120 -27.15 5.00 -6.52
CA ALA A 120 -27.90 6.26 -6.51
C ALA A 120 -29.13 6.19 -5.58
N GLU A 121 -29.76 5.01 -5.46
CA GLU A 121 -30.94 4.79 -4.62
C GLU A 121 -30.57 4.79 -3.12
N SER A 122 -29.44 4.18 -2.76
CA SER A 122 -28.99 4.10 -1.35
C SER A 122 -28.16 5.33 -0.90
N ALA A 123 -27.74 6.18 -1.83
CA ALA A 123 -26.85 7.31 -1.57
C ALA A 123 -27.33 8.22 -0.43
N GLY A 124 -28.61 8.55 -0.40
CA GLY A 124 -29.19 9.40 0.65
C GLY A 124 -29.02 8.80 2.05
N CYS A 125 -29.42 7.55 2.23
CA CYS A 125 -29.32 6.84 3.50
C CYS A 125 -27.85 6.65 3.94
N VAL A 126 -26.98 6.24 3.02
CA VAL A 126 -25.54 6.05 3.31
C VAL A 126 -24.89 7.37 3.72
N TRP A 127 -25.16 8.46 3.01
CA TRP A 127 -24.65 9.79 3.34
C TRP A 127 -25.03 10.22 4.75
N GLU A 128 -26.31 10.17 5.08
CA GLU A 128 -26.80 10.61 6.39
C GLU A 128 -26.24 9.73 7.53
N THR A 129 -26.26 8.41 7.33
CA THR A 129 -25.74 7.47 8.33
C THR A 129 -24.25 7.66 8.58
N CYS A 130 -23.44 7.68 7.52
CA CYS A 130 -21.99 7.83 7.66
C CYS A 130 -21.61 9.19 8.25
N ASN A 131 -22.24 10.28 7.81
CA ASN A 131 -21.93 11.61 8.33
C ASN A 131 -22.40 11.80 9.79
N ALA A 132 -23.47 11.14 10.20
CA ALA A 132 -23.85 11.12 11.62
C ALA A 132 -22.78 10.44 12.48
N LEU A 133 -22.21 9.33 12.01
CA LEU A 133 -21.10 8.63 12.67
C LEU A 133 -19.81 9.46 12.67
N LEU A 134 -19.44 10.08 11.54
CA LEU A 134 -18.22 10.90 11.42
C LEU A 134 -18.20 12.09 12.41
N ARG A 135 -19.38 12.60 12.83
CA ARG A 135 -19.48 13.62 13.86
C ARG A 135 -19.32 13.11 15.29
N SER A 136 -19.23 11.79 15.49
CA SER A 136 -19.03 11.19 16.81
C SER A 136 -17.54 11.06 17.16
N PRO A 137 -17.17 11.09 18.46
CA PRO A 137 -15.77 10.99 18.91
C PRO A 137 -15.04 9.73 18.46
N GLY A 138 -15.75 8.64 18.16
CA GLY A 138 -15.19 7.38 17.68
C GLY A 138 -14.82 7.35 16.19
N PHE A 139 -14.87 8.49 15.48
CA PHE A 139 -14.62 8.57 14.04
C PHE A 139 -13.66 9.70 13.64
N THR A 140 -12.80 10.13 14.55
CA THR A 140 -11.66 10.99 14.24
C THR A 140 -10.62 10.23 13.41
N ALA A 141 -9.65 10.94 12.82
CA ALA A 141 -8.58 10.31 12.03
C ALA A 141 -7.86 9.19 12.81
N ARG A 142 -7.50 9.43 14.08
CA ARG A 142 -6.86 8.41 14.92
C ARG A 142 -7.81 7.26 15.26
N ALA A 143 -9.07 7.56 15.54
CA ALA A 143 -10.06 6.54 15.83
C ALA A 143 -10.33 5.61 14.65
N LEU A 144 -10.33 6.12 13.41
CA LEU A 144 -10.45 5.32 12.19
C LEU A 144 -9.25 4.36 12.01
N ILE A 145 -8.04 4.83 12.24
CA ILE A 145 -6.82 3.99 12.18
C ILE A 145 -6.80 2.94 13.30
N ALA A 146 -7.17 3.32 14.53
CA ALA A 146 -7.26 2.38 15.65
C ALA A 146 -8.30 1.28 15.40
N ARG A 147 -9.45 1.62 14.81
CA ARG A 147 -10.50 0.67 14.42
C ARG A 147 -10.00 -0.38 13.43
N ALA A 148 -9.06 -0.04 12.56
CA ALA A 148 -8.44 -0.97 11.64
C ALA A 148 -7.32 -1.82 12.28
N ASN A 149 -7.04 -1.68 13.57
CA ASN A 149 -5.96 -2.38 14.28
C ASN A 149 -4.58 -2.16 13.64
N VAL A 150 -4.25 -0.90 13.34
CA VAL A 150 -2.96 -0.54 12.72
C VAL A 150 -1.90 -0.33 13.80
N GLU A 151 -0.83 -1.13 13.77
CA GLU A 151 0.34 -0.99 14.66
C GLU A 151 1.30 0.09 14.15
N CYS A 152 1.50 0.14 12.83
CA CYS A 152 2.44 1.07 12.21
C CYS A 152 1.98 1.53 10.83
N LEU A 153 2.18 2.83 10.58
CA LEU A 153 2.05 3.47 9.27
C LEU A 153 3.39 4.10 8.88
N CYS A 154 3.80 3.93 7.61
CA CYS A 154 4.87 4.72 7.02
C CYS A 154 4.29 5.61 5.93
N THR A 155 4.36 6.91 6.16
CA THR A 155 3.88 7.95 5.24
C THR A 155 4.86 8.15 4.08
N SER A 156 4.59 9.07 3.16
CA SER A 156 5.49 9.37 2.03
C SER A 156 5.77 10.86 2.04
N ASP A 157 6.92 11.24 2.59
CA ASP A 157 7.29 12.61 2.94
C ASP A 157 8.44 13.10 2.06
N ARG A 158 8.33 14.33 1.56
CA ARG A 158 9.34 14.90 0.68
C ARG A 158 10.60 15.28 1.45
N LEU A 159 11.73 15.31 0.76
CA LEU A 159 13.02 15.67 1.34
C LEU A 159 12.98 17.02 2.10
N GLN A 160 12.15 17.96 1.67
CA GLN A 160 12.05 19.31 2.25
C GLN A 160 11.00 19.45 3.36
N ASP A 161 10.17 18.43 3.61
CA ASP A 161 9.11 18.49 4.61
C ASP A 161 9.69 18.65 6.03
N ASP A 162 9.01 19.40 6.89
CA ASP A 162 9.51 19.72 8.24
C ASP A 162 9.45 18.58 9.25
N LEU A 163 8.58 17.59 9.02
CA LEU A 163 8.31 16.44 9.89
C LEU A 163 7.71 16.80 11.27
N ASP A 164 7.21 18.01 11.48
CA ASP A 164 6.63 18.45 12.75
C ASP A 164 5.44 17.57 13.19
N SER A 165 4.63 17.13 12.24
CA SER A 165 3.51 16.23 12.51
C SER A 165 3.99 14.88 13.05
N HIS A 166 5.08 14.33 12.54
CA HIS A 166 5.67 13.09 13.05
C HIS A 166 6.25 13.26 14.45
N ALA A 167 6.90 14.41 14.72
CA ALA A 167 7.41 14.72 16.06
C ALA A 167 6.28 14.82 17.09
N ARG A 168 5.16 15.47 16.74
CA ARG A 168 3.96 15.57 17.58
C ARG A 168 3.32 14.19 17.83
N LEU A 169 3.22 13.36 16.80
CA LEU A 169 2.68 12.01 16.91
C LEU A 169 3.56 11.11 17.79
N ALA A 170 4.87 11.20 17.66
CA ALA A 170 5.83 10.45 18.47
C ALA A 170 5.75 10.80 19.98
N GLN A 171 5.32 12.03 20.30
CA GLN A 171 5.14 12.52 21.67
C GLN A 171 3.71 12.31 22.22
N SER A 172 2.77 11.86 21.37
CA SER A 172 1.37 11.68 21.74
C SER A 172 1.11 10.27 22.30
N GLU A 173 -0.07 10.09 22.93
CA GLU A 173 -0.53 8.77 23.40
C GLU A 173 -1.15 7.91 22.28
N PHE A 174 -1.01 8.30 21.01
CA PHE A 174 -1.53 7.53 19.89
C PHE A 174 -0.78 6.20 19.76
N ALA A 175 -1.50 5.09 19.90
CA ALA A 175 -0.89 3.75 19.95
C ALA A 175 -0.25 3.33 18.62
N THR A 176 -0.77 3.82 17.48
CA THR A 176 -0.19 3.54 16.16
C THR A 176 1.08 4.35 15.95
N ARG A 177 2.17 3.69 15.61
CA ARG A 177 3.41 4.37 15.22
C ARG A 177 3.25 4.96 13.82
N VAL A 178 3.51 6.26 13.68
CA VAL A 178 3.50 6.94 12.38
C VAL A 178 4.93 7.39 12.07
N LEU A 179 5.56 6.73 11.13
CA LEU A 179 6.96 6.97 10.75
C LEU A 179 7.03 7.69 9.41
N PRO A 180 7.93 8.66 9.25
CA PRO A 180 8.18 9.23 7.93
C PRO A 180 8.87 8.19 7.05
N SER A 181 8.55 8.18 5.75
CA SER A 181 9.32 7.50 4.71
C SER A 181 9.77 8.55 3.71
N LEU A 182 11.08 8.60 3.48
CA LEU A 182 11.66 9.63 2.60
C LEU A 182 11.25 9.40 1.14
N ARG A 183 10.63 10.39 0.53
CA ARG A 183 10.34 10.42 -0.90
C ARG A 183 11.24 11.39 -1.63
N VAL A 184 11.94 10.88 -2.64
CA VAL A 184 12.75 11.69 -3.56
C VAL A 184 12.18 11.55 -4.97
N ASP A 185 11.46 12.58 -5.42
CA ASP A 185 10.80 12.59 -6.74
C ASP A 185 11.78 12.90 -7.89
N ASP A 186 12.88 13.64 -7.59
CA ASP A 186 13.89 14.04 -8.58
C ASP A 186 15.28 13.92 -7.95
N CYS A 187 15.89 12.77 -8.11
CA CYS A 187 17.21 12.46 -7.56
C CYS A 187 18.31 13.37 -8.10
N GLU A 188 18.18 13.85 -9.36
CA GLU A 188 19.23 14.63 -10.04
C GLU A 188 19.40 16.04 -9.45
N THR A 189 18.37 16.55 -8.77
CA THR A 189 18.39 17.91 -8.18
C THR A 189 18.89 17.94 -6.74
N VAL A 190 19.19 16.80 -6.14
CA VAL A 190 19.61 16.72 -4.73
C VAL A 190 21.09 17.04 -4.60
N ASP A 191 21.41 18.19 -3.98
CA ASP A 191 22.78 18.47 -3.51
C ASP A 191 23.20 17.43 -2.46
N ARG A 192 24.37 16.81 -2.60
CA ARG A 192 24.80 15.69 -1.76
C ARG A 192 24.98 16.06 -0.29
N ALA A 193 25.49 17.25 0.00
CA ALA A 193 25.72 17.71 1.37
C ALA A 193 24.37 18.00 2.07
N LEU A 194 23.49 18.73 1.38
CA LEU A 194 22.14 18.97 1.86
C LEU A 194 21.36 17.68 1.99
N GLY A 195 21.50 16.76 1.01
CA GLY A 195 20.88 15.44 1.05
C GLY A 195 21.27 14.67 2.29
N ALA A 196 22.58 14.56 2.59
CA ALA A 196 23.08 13.86 3.77
C ALA A 196 22.52 14.47 5.07
N GLN A 197 22.52 15.80 5.20
CA GLN A 197 21.96 16.50 6.36
C GLN A 197 20.44 16.21 6.52
N ARG A 198 19.70 16.17 5.43
CA ARG A 198 18.25 15.86 5.48
C ARG A 198 18.00 14.40 5.85
N LEU A 199 18.83 13.47 5.39
CA LEU A 199 18.75 12.08 5.83
C LEU A 199 18.93 11.93 7.35
N ASP A 200 19.81 12.71 7.96
CA ASP A 200 20.00 12.70 9.42
C ASP A 200 18.73 13.20 10.15
N VAL A 201 18.05 14.23 9.61
CA VAL A 201 16.77 14.71 10.16
C VAL A 201 15.69 13.62 10.07
N PHE A 202 15.57 12.94 8.94
CA PHE A 202 14.63 11.84 8.77
C PHE A 202 14.95 10.66 9.70
N GLU A 203 16.22 10.33 9.87
CA GLU A 203 16.67 9.27 10.78
C GLU A 203 16.30 9.57 12.24
N GLN A 204 16.52 10.81 12.69
CA GLN A 204 16.11 11.29 14.01
C GLN A 204 14.59 11.23 14.22
N ALA A 205 13.81 11.47 13.17
CA ALA A 205 12.35 11.32 13.18
C ALA A 205 11.89 9.84 13.12
N GLY A 206 12.81 8.88 13.08
CA GLY A 206 12.51 7.44 13.08
C GLY A 206 12.29 6.84 11.70
N CYS A 207 12.67 7.52 10.63
CA CYS A 207 12.59 6.98 9.25
C CYS A 207 13.32 5.64 9.13
N ARG A 208 12.72 4.72 8.37
CA ARG A 208 13.27 3.37 8.09
C ARG A 208 13.25 3.03 6.62
N LEU A 209 12.57 3.83 5.80
CA LEU A 209 12.34 3.56 4.40
C LEU A 209 12.55 4.81 3.55
N ALA A 210 12.98 4.58 2.31
CA ALA A 210 12.98 5.60 1.27
C ALA A 210 12.21 5.09 0.06
N ASP A 211 11.48 5.98 -0.61
CA ASP A 211 10.59 5.70 -1.73
C ASP A 211 11.05 6.45 -2.99
N HIS A 212 11.18 5.72 -4.09
CA HIS A 212 11.55 6.26 -5.39
C HIS A 212 10.61 5.72 -6.48
N ALA A 213 10.14 6.59 -7.33
CA ALA A 213 9.33 6.24 -8.48
C ALA A 213 10.08 6.58 -9.78
N LEU A 214 10.81 5.61 -10.31
CA LEU A 214 11.73 5.80 -11.45
C LEU A 214 11.82 4.56 -12.35
N ASP A 215 12.35 4.78 -13.57
CA ASP A 215 12.61 3.76 -14.59
C ASP A 215 14.03 3.85 -15.15
N ASP A 216 14.88 4.71 -14.60
CA ASP A 216 16.28 4.87 -14.98
C ASP A 216 17.17 4.70 -13.75
N PHE A 217 18.07 3.72 -13.81
CA PHE A 217 18.94 3.32 -12.71
C PHE A 217 20.38 3.86 -12.85
N ARG A 218 20.64 4.77 -13.82
CA ARG A 218 21.99 5.25 -14.13
C ARG A 218 22.43 6.46 -13.32
N SER A 219 21.53 7.07 -12.56
CA SER A 219 21.78 8.28 -11.81
C SER A 219 22.83 8.08 -10.71
N ASP A 220 23.90 8.90 -10.72
CA ASP A 220 24.91 8.95 -9.66
C ASP A 220 24.32 9.45 -8.33
N HIS A 221 23.28 10.29 -8.37
CA HIS A 221 22.57 10.74 -7.18
C HIS A 221 21.74 9.61 -6.58
N LEU A 222 21.05 8.80 -7.42
CA LEU A 222 20.34 7.62 -6.95
C LEU A 222 21.29 6.63 -6.25
N ARG A 223 22.48 6.39 -6.85
CA ARG A 223 23.52 5.55 -6.26
C ARG A 223 24.00 6.10 -4.91
N PHE A 224 24.28 7.40 -4.83
CA PHE A 224 24.63 8.06 -3.58
C PHE A 224 23.57 7.86 -2.51
N LEU A 225 22.31 8.13 -2.81
CA LEU A 225 21.20 7.96 -1.86
C LEU A 225 21.04 6.50 -1.42
N ALA A 226 21.08 5.55 -2.37
CA ALA A 226 21.00 4.13 -2.06
C ALA A 226 22.14 3.66 -1.14
N SER A 227 23.37 4.14 -1.35
CA SER A 227 24.52 3.88 -0.48
C SER A 227 24.30 4.43 0.92
N GLU A 228 23.74 5.64 1.04
CA GLU A 228 23.39 6.23 2.33
C GLU A 228 22.30 5.43 3.06
N TYR A 229 21.30 4.92 2.33
CA TYR A 229 20.28 4.03 2.92
C TYR A 229 20.88 2.73 3.43
N GLY A 230 21.79 2.12 2.67
CA GLY A 230 22.51 0.92 3.09
C GLY A 230 23.29 1.14 4.40
N ARG A 231 24.04 2.24 4.51
CA ARG A 231 24.80 2.60 5.72
C ARG A 231 23.92 2.85 6.94
N ARG A 232 22.70 3.39 6.76
CA ARG A 232 21.72 3.64 7.81
C ARG A 232 20.85 2.41 8.13
N GLY A 233 20.97 1.33 7.35
CA GLY A 233 20.13 0.15 7.50
C GLY A 233 18.67 0.40 7.08
N TRP A 234 18.41 1.42 6.26
CA TRP A 234 17.08 1.72 5.72
C TRP A 234 16.71 0.75 4.61
N ILE A 235 15.42 0.71 4.31
CA ILE A 235 14.84 -0.06 3.21
C ILE A 235 14.62 0.89 2.03
N MET A 236 15.08 0.51 0.84
CA MET A 236 14.81 1.26 -0.38
C MET A 236 13.65 0.65 -1.15
N GLN A 237 12.66 1.46 -1.47
CA GLN A 237 11.49 1.06 -2.26
C GLN A 237 11.61 1.65 -3.66
N LEU A 238 11.48 0.81 -4.69
CA LEU A 238 11.52 1.22 -6.09
C LEU A 238 10.20 0.92 -6.79
N HIS A 239 9.46 1.95 -7.17
CA HIS A 239 8.24 1.88 -7.95
C HIS A 239 8.56 2.04 -9.43
N ILE A 240 8.41 0.97 -10.22
CA ILE A 240 8.93 0.83 -11.58
C ILE A 240 7.79 0.65 -12.59
N GLY A 241 7.91 1.23 -13.78
CA GLY A 241 7.03 0.97 -14.92
C GLY A 241 5.74 1.79 -14.95
N ALA A 242 5.64 2.90 -14.22
CA ALA A 242 4.47 3.75 -14.22
C ALA A 242 4.55 4.88 -15.26
N GLN A 243 3.70 4.84 -16.29
CA GLN A 243 3.53 5.98 -17.18
C GLN A 243 2.61 7.02 -16.54
N ARG A 244 3.21 7.96 -15.80
CA ARG A 244 2.47 8.94 -14.99
C ARG A 244 1.93 10.12 -15.80
N GLN A 245 2.64 10.53 -16.86
CA GLN A 245 2.28 11.68 -17.68
C GLN A 245 1.64 11.21 -19.00
N THR A 246 0.34 10.89 -18.95
CA THR A 246 -0.41 10.41 -20.13
C THR A 246 -1.19 11.55 -20.80
N SER A 247 -1.97 12.33 -20.03
CA SER A 247 -2.83 13.38 -20.54
C SER A 247 -2.48 14.74 -19.96
N THR A 248 -1.91 15.62 -20.79
CA THR A 248 -1.62 17.02 -20.42
C THR A 248 -2.88 17.75 -19.99
N ARG A 249 -4.02 17.51 -20.65
CA ARG A 249 -5.31 18.13 -20.30
C ARG A 249 -5.74 17.71 -18.88
N LEU A 250 -5.73 16.42 -18.57
CA LEU A 250 -6.13 15.94 -17.25
C LEU A 250 -5.14 16.37 -16.16
N ARG A 251 -3.85 16.46 -16.47
CA ARG A 251 -2.85 16.98 -15.52
C ARG A 251 -3.13 18.41 -15.11
N ARG A 252 -3.57 19.27 -16.06
CA ARG A 252 -3.94 20.67 -15.76
C ARG A 252 -5.22 20.75 -14.93
N LEU A 253 -6.19 19.85 -15.15
CA LEU A 253 -7.47 19.85 -14.46
C LEU A 253 -7.41 19.23 -13.07
N ALA A 254 -6.74 18.06 -12.92
CA ALA A 254 -6.80 17.21 -11.75
C ALA A 254 -5.46 17.09 -10.99
N GLY A 255 -4.42 17.78 -11.43
CA GLY A 255 -3.09 17.71 -10.83
C GLY A 255 -2.34 16.39 -11.16
N PRO A 256 -1.12 16.19 -10.62
CA PRO A 256 -0.24 15.08 -11.01
C PRO A 256 -0.75 13.70 -10.59
N ALA A 257 -1.52 13.61 -9.50
CA ALA A 257 -2.02 12.34 -8.93
C ALA A 257 -3.51 12.09 -9.22
N GLY A 258 -4.05 12.67 -10.28
CA GLY A 258 -5.49 12.66 -10.57
C GLY A 258 -6.07 11.36 -11.14
N GLY A 259 -5.36 10.23 -11.12
CA GLY A 259 -5.92 8.91 -11.53
C GLY A 259 -5.94 8.66 -13.05
N TYR A 260 -5.13 9.36 -13.84
CA TYR A 260 -5.06 9.21 -15.32
C TYR A 260 -3.76 8.52 -15.80
N ALA A 261 -2.88 8.08 -14.90
CA ALA A 261 -1.71 7.31 -15.27
C ALA A 261 -2.07 5.92 -15.82
N THR A 262 -1.10 5.22 -16.40
CA THR A 262 -1.26 3.87 -16.93
C THR A 262 -0.03 3.02 -16.69
N ILE A 263 -0.16 1.71 -16.92
CA ILE A 263 0.97 0.78 -17.00
C ILE A 263 1.86 1.24 -18.14
N GLY A 264 3.14 1.38 -17.85
CA GLY A 264 4.15 1.86 -18.78
C GLY A 264 5.03 0.74 -19.35
N ARG A 265 6.29 1.08 -19.63
CA ARG A 265 7.27 0.16 -20.18
C ARG A 265 7.65 -0.96 -19.20
N LEU A 266 8.26 -2.01 -19.74
CA LEU A 266 8.95 -3.04 -18.97
C LEU A 266 10.15 -2.44 -18.21
N CYS A 267 10.52 -3.07 -17.11
CA CYS A 267 11.73 -2.74 -16.36
C CYS A 267 12.99 -3.01 -17.21
N ASP A 268 13.96 -2.09 -17.17
CA ASP A 268 15.31 -2.36 -17.66
C ASP A 268 16.05 -3.28 -16.68
N ILE A 269 15.78 -4.59 -16.75
CA ILE A 269 16.40 -5.59 -15.88
C ILE A 269 17.94 -5.54 -15.93
N PRO A 270 18.60 -5.46 -17.10
CA PRO A 270 20.06 -5.29 -17.14
C PRO A 270 20.54 -4.02 -16.44
N GLY A 271 19.83 -2.90 -16.59
CA GLY A 271 20.14 -1.65 -15.90
C GLY A 271 19.98 -1.75 -14.39
N LEU A 272 18.88 -2.36 -13.94
CA LEU A 272 18.64 -2.63 -12.53
C LEU A 272 19.72 -3.55 -11.94
N CYS A 273 20.10 -4.63 -12.63
CA CYS A 273 21.16 -5.53 -12.19
C CYS A 273 22.50 -4.78 -12.03
N ARG A 274 22.88 -3.92 -12.99
CA ARG A 274 24.10 -3.11 -12.86
C ARG A 274 24.06 -2.18 -11.64
N PHE A 275 22.93 -1.53 -11.41
CA PHE A 275 22.74 -0.65 -10.24
C PHE A 275 22.87 -1.42 -8.92
N LEU A 276 22.25 -2.60 -8.81
CA LEU A 276 22.34 -3.44 -7.62
C LEU A 276 23.76 -3.98 -7.42
N ASP A 277 24.42 -4.44 -8.48
CA ASP A 277 25.80 -4.97 -8.46
C ASP A 277 26.82 -3.90 -8.03
N ASP A 278 26.66 -2.67 -8.50
CA ASP A 278 27.53 -1.56 -8.11
C ASP A 278 27.41 -1.26 -6.59
N LEU A 279 26.21 -1.34 -6.03
CA LEU A 279 25.99 -1.16 -4.59
C LEU A 279 26.48 -2.37 -3.77
N ASP A 280 26.33 -3.57 -4.31
CA ASP A 280 26.72 -4.81 -3.66
C ASP A 280 28.25 -4.93 -3.55
N LYS A 281 28.99 -4.61 -4.64
CA LYS A 281 30.46 -4.54 -4.66
C LYS A 281 31.03 -3.62 -3.58
N ASP A 282 30.34 -2.51 -3.32
CA ASP A 282 30.74 -1.50 -2.34
C ASP A 282 30.23 -1.83 -0.92
N ALA A 283 29.62 -3.01 -0.72
CA ALA A 283 28.99 -3.46 0.53
C ALA A 283 27.99 -2.44 1.12
N CYS A 284 27.29 -1.72 0.25
CA CYS A 284 26.31 -0.69 0.65
C CYS A 284 24.91 -0.91 0.02
N LEU A 285 24.66 -2.09 -0.55
CA LEU A 285 23.34 -2.45 -1.05
C LEU A 285 22.33 -2.49 0.10
N PRO A 286 21.30 -1.62 0.13
CA PRO A 286 20.26 -1.66 1.15
C PRO A 286 19.36 -2.88 0.98
N ARG A 287 18.52 -3.18 1.98
CA ARG A 287 17.34 -4.03 1.78
C ARG A 287 16.41 -3.31 0.83
N MET A 288 15.86 -4.01 -0.16
CA MET A 288 15.06 -3.38 -1.22
C MET A 288 13.72 -4.05 -1.42
N ILE A 289 12.73 -3.23 -1.83
CA ILE A 289 11.42 -3.70 -2.28
C ILE A 289 11.21 -3.16 -3.70
N LEU A 290 11.00 -4.07 -4.66
CA LEU A 290 10.82 -3.76 -6.07
C LEU A 290 9.34 -3.92 -6.46
N TYR A 291 8.70 -2.84 -6.86
CA TYR A 291 7.29 -2.81 -7.23
C TYR A 291 7.12 -2.62 -8.74
N PRO A 292 6.95 -3.69 -9.53
CA PRO A 292 6.61 -3.53 -10.94
C PRO A 292 5.16 -3.11 -11.12
N LEU A 293 4.90 -2.09 -11.92
CA LEU A 293 3.54 -1.80 -12.35
C LEU A 293 3.13 -2.66 -13.54
N ASN A 294 4.09 -3.02 -14.41
CA ASN A 294 3.81 -3.94 -15.51
C ASN A 294 3.89 -5.39 -15.02
N PRO A 295 2.78 -6.17 -15.02
CA PRO A 295 2.79 -7.54 -14.52
C PRO A 295 3.64 -8.50 -15.36
N ALA A 296 4.05 -8.13 -16.58
CA ALA A 296 4.98 -8.92 -17.39
C ALA A 296 6.40 -8.97 -16.78
N ASP A 297 6.73 -8.07 -15.86
CA ASP A 297 8.00 -8.06 -15.12
C ASP A 297 8.00 -9.01 -13.89
N ASN A 298 6.86 -9.59 -13.51
CA ASN A 298 6.72 -10.36 -12.28
C ASN A 298 7.76 -11.48 -12.17
N ALA A 299 7.93 -12.30 -13.21
CA ALA A 299 8.88 -13.42 -13.21
C ALA A 299 10.34 -12.92 -13.10
N ALA A 300 10.70 -11.86 -13.84
CA ALA A 300 12.03 -11.30 -13.82
C ALA A 300 12.40 -10.73 -12.45
N LEU A 301 11.48 -9.97 -11.83
CA LEU A 301 11.74 -9.39 -10.50
C LEU A 301 11.64 -10.43 -9.39
N ALA A 302 10.79 -11.44 -9.51
CA ALA A 302 10.76 -12.55 -8.55
C ALA A 302 12.08 -13.35 -8.53
N THR A 303 12.72 -13.56 -9.69
CA THR A 303 14.03 -14.23 -9.76
C THR A 303 15.16 -13.38 -9.15
N LEU A 304 15.07 -12.04 -9.21
CA LEU A 304 16.07 -11.15 -8.58
C LEU A 304 16.14 -11.31 -7.06
N THR A 305 15.09 -11.82 -6.41
CA THR A 305 15.08 -12.06 -4.95
C THR A 305 16.21 -13.00 -4.49
N GLY A 306 16.69 -13.86 -5.39
CA GLY A 306 17.81 -14.79 -5.13
C GLY A 306 19.16 -14.30 -5.66
N SER A 307 19.20 -13.26 -6.52
CA SER A 307 20.44 -12.87 -7.23
C SER A 307 21.38 -12.01 -6.39
N PHE A 308 20.88 -11.31 -5.38
CA PHE A 308 21.64 -10.42 -4.50
C PHE A 308 21.38 -10.78 -3.03
N ALA A 309 21.46 -12.08 -2.73
CA ALA A 309 21.33 -12.57 -1.36
C ALA A 309 22.56 -12.19 -0.54
N GLU A 310 22.35 -11.85 0.73
CA GLU A 310 23.42 -11.52 1.68
C GLU A 310 23.42 -12.52 2.82
N ASP A 311 24.62 -12.88 3.30
CA ASP A 311 24.79 -13.84 4.39
C ASP A 311 24.07 -13.37 5.67
N GLY A 312 23.21 -14.23 6.21
CA GLY A 312 22.41 -13.96 7.40
C GLY A 312 21.24 -12.99 7.21
N VAL A 313 21.04 -12.40 6.01
CA VAL A 313 19.93 -11.48 5.72
C VAL A 313 18.83 -12.18 4.93
N ARG A 314 17.74 -12.51 5.62
CA ARG A 314 16.60 -13.17 4.97
C ARG A 314 15.86 -12.20 4.04
N GLY A 315 15.78 -12.56 2.76
CA GLY A 315 14.97 -11.87 1.76
C GLY A 315 15.42 -10.43 1.50
N LYS A 316 16.72 -10.17 1.42
CA LYS A 316 17.31 -8.83 1.22
C LYS A 316 16.67 -8.05 0.07
N ILE A 317 16.40 -8.73 -1.04
CA ILE A 317 15.63 -8.17 -2.16
C ILE A 317 14.24 -8.77 -2.14
N GLN A 318 13.22 -7.95 -2.13
CA GLN A 318 11.82 -8.33 -2.21
C GLN A 318 11.27 -8.04 -3.59
N PHE A 319 10.56 -9.01 -4.16
CA PHE A 319 9.55 -8.71 -5.17
C PHE A 319 8.32 -8.23 -4.40
N GLY A 320 7.99 -6.96 -4.51
CA GLY A 320 6.98 -6.29 -3.68
C GLY A 320 5.56 -6.76 -3.96
N PRO A 321 4.58 -6.33 -3.15
CA PRO A 321 3.19 -6.69 -3.35
C PRO A 321 2.69 -6.21 -4.71
N ALA A 322 1.64 -6.87 -5.20
CA ALA A 322 0.86 -6.38 -6.32
C ALA A 322 0.39 -4.95 -6.00
N TRP A 323 0.94 -4.00 -6.75
CA TRP A 323 0.82 -2.58 -6.50
C TRP A 323 -0.18 -1.95 -7.48
N TRP A 324 -0.52 -0.71 -7.32
CA TRP A 324 -1.40 0.12 -8.13
C TRP A 324 -1.78 -0.53 -9.49
N TYR A 325 -3.05 -0.61 -9.81
CA TYR A 325 -3.67 -1.37 -10.90
C TYR A 325 -3.57 -2.90 -10.83
N ASN A 326 -2.68 -3.49 -10.04
CA ASN A 326 -2.53 -4.94 -9.85
C ASN A 326 -2.95 -5.40 -8.45
N ASP A 327 -3.35 -4.49 -7.56
CA ASP A 327 -3.76 -4.74 -6.17
C ASP A 327 -5.20 -5.31 -6.03
N HIS A 328 -5.69 -5.90 -7.11
CA HIS A 328 -6.95 -6.66 -7.16
C HIS A 328 -6.69 -8.18 -7.05
N ALA A 329 -7.75 -8.95 -6.79
CA ALA A 329 -7.63 -10.39 -6.51
C ALA A 329 -6.80 -11.17 -7.56
N LEU A 330 -7.03 -10.92 -8.87
CA LEU A 330 -6.27 -11.58 -9.92
C LEU A 330 -4.80 -11.14 -9.93
N GLY A 331 -4.53 -9.84 -9.80
CA GLY A 331 -3.15 -9.32 -9.78
C GLY A 331 -2.36 -9.82 -8.56
N ILE A 332 -3.00 -9.86 -7.38
CA ILE A 332 -2.41 -10.45 -6.17
C ILE A 332 -2.09 -11.92 -6.37
N ARG A 333 -3.02 -12.71 -6.94
CA ARG A 333 -2.78 -14.14 -7.24
C ARG A 333 -1.62 -14.34 -8.21
N ASN A 334 -1.58 -13.57 -9.30
CA ASN A 334 -0.47 -13.64 -10.27
C ASN A 334 0.88 -13.28 -9.64
N GLN A 335 0.91 -12.33 -8.71
CA GLN A 335 2.12 -11.99 -7.96
C GLN A 335 2.52 -13.11 -7.01
N LEU A 336 1.56 -13.71 -6.28
CA LEU A 336 1.82 -14.86 -5.39
C LEU A 336 2.32 -16.06 -6.17
N ASP A 337 1.75 -16.36 -7.34
CA ASP A 337 2.21 -17.44 -8.22
C ASP A 337 3.66 -17.23 -8.66
N ALA A 338 4.00 -16.03 -9.13
CA ALA A 338 5.36 -15.72 -9.52
C ALA A 338 6.33 -15.85 -8.34
N LEU A 339 5.96 -15.28 -7.18
CA LEU A 339 6.81 -15.29 -5.99
C LEU A 339 7.01 -16.71 -5.43
N ALA A 340 5.96 -17.53 -5.40
CA ALA A 340 6.05 -18.91 -4.92
C ALA A 340 6.91 -19.79 -5.82
N ASN A 341 6.89 -19.56 -7.13
CA ASN A 341 7.62 -20.40 -8.10
C ASN A 341 9.06 -19.95 -8.32
N TYR A 342 9.39 -18.68 -8.16
CA TYR A 342 10.74 -18.14 -8.44
C TYR A 342 11.48 -17.63 -7.20
N GLY A 343 10.79 -17.44 -6.07
CA GLY A 343 11.36 -16.96 -4.81
C GLY A 343 10.94 -17.85 -3.64
N LEU A 344 10.83 -17.23 -2.45
CA LEU A 344 10.33 -17.87 -1.23
C LEU A 344 9.17 -17.07 -0.65
N LEU A 345 7.95 -17.58 -0.82
CA LEU A 345 6.75 -16.92 -0.30
C LEU A 345 6.85 -16.66 1.22
N SER A 346 7.46 -17.56 1.98
CA SER A 346 7.65 -17.38 3.43
C SER A 346 8.53 -16.20 3.82
N ALA A 347 9.34 -15.66 2.89
CA ALA A 347 10.17 -14.48 3.11
C ALA A 347 9.51 -13.18 2.63
N PHE A 348 8.35 -13.26 1.98
CA PHE A 348 7.65 -12.11 1.41
C PHE A 348 7.20 -11.12 2.50
N ILE A 349 7.50 -9.84 2.30
CA ILE A 349 7.20 -8.77 3.25
C ILE A 349 5.68 -8.50 3.42
N GLY A 350 4.85 -8.95 2.48
CA GLY A 350 3.40 -8.77 2.55
C GLY A 350 2.89 -7.48 1.90
N MET A 351 1.65 -7.15 2.22
CA MET A 351 0.86 -6.07 1.64
C MET A 351 1.22 -4.70 2.21
N THR A 352 1.10 -3.68 1.39
CA THR A 352 0.99 -2.27 1.77
C THR A 352 -0.09 -1.61 0.91
N THR A 353 -0.75 -0.54 1.41
CA THR A 353 -1.91 0.01 0.72
C THR A 353 -1.58 0.98 -0.41
N ASP A 354 -0.48 1.68 -0.33
CA ASP A 354 -0.17 2.83 -1.21
C ASP A 354 -1.34 3.85 -1.26
N SER A 355 -2.12 3.95 -0.20
CA SER A 355 -3.40 4.66 -0.19
C SER A 355 -3.31 6.07 0.40
N ARG A 356 -4.27 6.91 -0.01
CA ARG A 356 -4.50 8.28 0.49
C ARG A 356 -5.73 8.38 1.39
N SER A 357 -6.49 7.30 1.58
CA SER A 357 -7.71 7.29 2.39
C SER A 357 -7.52 6.46 3.64
N LEU A 358 -7.94 6.99 4.79
CA LEU A 358 -7.94 6.27 6.07
C LEU A 358 -8.79 4.99 6.04
N LEU A 359 -9.84 4.96 5.22
CA LEU A 359 -10.73 3.81 5.09
C LEU A 359 -10.09 2.65 4.31
N SER A 360 -9.02 2.90 3.56
CA SER A 360 -8.36 1.89 2.73
C SER A 360 -7.54 0.86 3.49
N MET A 361 -7.42 0.96 4.81
CA MET A 361 -6.79 -0.09 5.63
C MET A 361 -7.50 -1.45 5.49
N THR A 362 -8.77 -1.46 5.08
CA THR A 362 -9.51 -2.68 4.71
C THR A 362 -8.87 -3.47 3.56
N ARG A 363 -7.97 -2.86 2.77
CA ARG A 363 -7.23 -3.57 1.72
C ARG A 363 -6.29 -4.63 2.30
N HIS A 364 -5.81 -4.48 3.53
CA HIS A 364 -5.08 -5.55 4.22
C HIS A 364 -5.97 -6.76 4.48
N GLU A 365 -7.23 -6.56 4.90
CA GLU A 365 -8.20 -7.65 5.01
C GLU A 365 -8.43 -8.31 3.65
N TYR A 366 -8.63 -7.52 2.60
CA TYR A 366 -8.81 -8.01 1.23
C TYR A 366 -7.62 -8.87 0.77
N PHE A 367 -6.40 -8.39 0.96
CA PHE A 367 -5.19 -9.14 0.65
C PHE A 367 -5.10 -10.45 1.43
N ARG A 368 -5.31 -10.42 2.75
CA ARG A 368 -5.27 -11.61 3.61
C ARG A 368 -6.28 -12.67 3.17
N ARG A 369 -7.47 -12.26 2.75
CA ARG A 369 -8.49 -13.16 2.19
C ARG A 369 -8.04 -13.78 0.86
N VAL A 370 -7.47 -12.98 -0.04
CA VAL A 370 -6.95 -13.47 -1.32
C VAL A 370 -5.77 -14.44 -1.11
N LEU A 371 -4.87 -14.13 -0.17
CA LEU A 371 -3.75 -15.03 0.21
C LEU A 371 -4.27 -16.38 0.71
N CYS A 372 -5.20 -16.37 1.67
CA CYS A 372 -5.75 -17.59 2.25
C CYS A 372 -6.57 -18.39 1.22
N ASP A 373 -7.31 -17.70 0.34
CA ASP A 373 -8.06 -18.34 -0.75
C ASP A 373 -7.11 -18.96 -1.79
N TRP A 374 -5.99 -18.28 -2.12
CA TRP A 374 -4.96 -18.83 -2.98
C TRP A 374 -4.31 -20.08 -2.38
N LEU A 375 -3.96 -20.06 -1.09
CA LEU A 375 -3.41 -21.25 -0.40
C LEU A 375 -4.43 -22.39 -0.35
N GLY A 376 -5.69 -22.08 -0.07
CA GLY A 376 -6.76 -23.07 -0.06
C GLY A 376 -6.98 -23.75 -1.42
N ASP A 377 -6.87 -23.00 -2.52
CA ASP A 377 -6.93 -23.55 -3.88
C ASP A 377 -5.72 -24.50 -4.15
N GLN A 378 -4.50 -24.16 -3.67
CA GLN A 378 -3.31 -25.00 -3.81
C GLN A 378 -3.44 -26.33 -3.00
N VAL A 379 -4.01 -26.25 -1.79
CA VAL A 379 -4.29 -27.45 -0.99
C VAL A 379 -5.35 -28.32 -1.68
N GLN A 380 -6.43 -27.72 -2.15
CA GLN A 380 -7.49 -28.44 -2.85
C GLN A 380 -7.00 -29.11 -4.14
N ALA A 381 -6.04 -28.48 -4.83
CA ALA A 381 -5.39 -29.03 -6.02
C ALA A 381 -4.34 -30.13 -5.69
N GLY A 382 -4.04 -30.37 -4.43
CA GLY A 382 -3.00 -31.33 -4.00
C GLY A 382 -1.56 -30.82 -4.20
N SER A 383 -1.38 -29.53 -4.46
CA SER A 383 -0.06 -28.91 -4.64
C SER A 383 0.61 -28.55 -3.31
N LEU A 384 -0.17 -28.37 -2.24
CA LEU A 384 0.29 -28.14 -0.88
C LEU A 384 -0.37 -29.13 0.09
N PRO A 385 0.32 -29.52 1.19
CA PRO A 385 -0.29 -30.32 2.23
C PRO A 385 -1.33 -29.50 3.01
N ASP A 386 -2.41 -30.13 3.46
CA ASP A 386 -3.38 -29.54 4.40
C ASP A 386 -2.86 -29.66 5.83
N ASP A 387 -1.89 -28.84 6.19
CA ASP A 387 -1.18 -28.89 7.46
C ASP A 387 -1.04 -27.49 8.06
N ASP A 388 -1.76 -27.20 9.13
CA ASP A 388 -1.75 -25.90 9.81
C ASP A 388 -0.40 -25.55 10.46
N GLN A 389 0.43 -26.56 10.77
CA GLN A 389 1.78 -26.30 11.29
C GLN A 389 2.71 -25.68 10.23
N LEU A 390 2.42 -25.92 8.96
CA LEU A 390 3.13 -25.32 7.83
C LEU A 390 2.43 -24.06 7.32
N LEU A 391 1.12 -24.12 7.11
CA LEU A 391 0.35 -23.05 6.48
C LEU A 391 0.08 -21.85 7.42
N GLY A 392 -0.21 -22.11 8.70
CA GLY A 392 -0.49 -21.06 9.68
C GLY A 392 0.69 -20.10 9.88
N PRO A 393 1.92 -20.57 10.17
CA PRO A 393 3.11 -19.72 10.24
C PRO A 393 3.40 -18.99 8.93
N LEU A 394 3.16 -19.60 7.77
CA LEU A 394 3.32 -18.94 6.47
C LEU A 394 2.35 -17.75 6.33
N VAL A 395 1.07 -17.94 6.64
CA VAL A 395 0.06 -16.88 6.60
C VAL A 395 0.45 -15.74 7.53
N ARG A 396 0.82 -16.03 8.79
CA ARG A 396 1.25 -15.03 9.76
C ARG A 396 2.48 -14.26 9.30
N ALA A 397 3.48 -14.98 8.76
CA ALA A 397 4.71 -14.37 8.26
C ALA A 397 4.41 -13.34 7.16
N VAL A 398 3.61 -13.72 6.15
CA VAL A 398 3.26 -12.85 5.01
C VAL A 398 2.28 -11.73 5.43
N ALA A 399 1.34 -12.01 6.32
CA ALA A 399 0.32 -11.04 6.70
C ALA A 399 0.79 -10.00 7.72
N TYR A 400 1.93 -10.25 8.43
CA TYR A 400 2.36 -9.38 9.51
C TYR A 400 3.84 -9.51 9.90
N ASP A 401 4.33 -10.73 10.28
CA ASP A 401 5.59 -10.90 10.99
C ASP A 401 6.80 -10.42 10.18
N ASN A 402 6.81 -10.63 8.86
CA ASN A 402 7.92 -10.24 8.00
C ASN A 402 8.03 -8.71 7.90
N ALA A 403 6.93 -7.98 7.70
CA ALA A 403 6.93 -6.52 7.69
C ALA A 403 7.40 -5.96 9.05
N ARG A 404 6.94 -6.55 10.15
CA ARG A 404 7.37 -6.16 11.49
C ARG A 404 8.87 -6.35 11.71
N ARG A 405 9.43 -7.50 11.31
CA ARG A 405 10.88 -7.76 11.43
C ARG A 405 11.69 -6.83 10.54
N TRP A 406 11.19 -6.44 9.38
CA TRP A 406 11.88 -5.54 8.47
C TRP A 406 11.96 -4.12 9.02
N LEU A 407 10.89 -3.61 9.61
CA LEU A 407 10.82 -2.26 10.19
C LEU A 407 11.44 -2.20 11.59
N PHE A 408 11.26 -3.25 12.38
CA PHE A 408 11.67 -3.31 13.78
C PHE A 408 12.52 -4.58 14.01
N PRO A 409 13.73 -4.66 13.43
CA PRO A 409 14.61 -5.79 13.69
C PRO A 409 14.89 -5.88 15.19
N GLU A 410 14.74 -7.06 15.76
CA GLU A 410 15.18 -7.31 17.14
C GLU A 410 16.66 -6.96 17.23
N ARG A 411 17.07 -6.32 18.33
CA ARG A 411 18.47 -6.00 18.58
C ARG A 411 19.24 -7.28 18.93
N THR A 412 19.28 -8.22 18.02
CA THR A 412 20.16 -9.36 18.09
C THR A 412 21.28 -9.14 17.09
N ASP A 413 22.46 -8.85 17.67
CA ASP A 413 23.76 -9.00 17.08
C ASP A 413 24.18 -8.05 15.94
N LYS A 414 24.66 -6.88 16.34
CA LYS A 414 25.86 -6.34 15.70
C LYS A 414 27.00 -7.35 15.99
N ARG A 415 27.26 -8.27 15.06
CA ARG A 415 28.57 -8.87 14.91
C ARG A 415 29.31 -8.22 13.78
#